data_bc66d5bc94ef0f01039d6c80a782a173
#
_entry.id   bc66d5bc94ef0f01039d6c80a782a173
#
_cell.length_a   1.000
_cell.length_b   1.000
_cell.length_c   1.000
_cell.angle_alpha   90.00
_cell.angle_beta   90.00
_cell.angle_gamma   90.00
#
_symmetry.space_group_name_H-M   'P 1'
#
loop_
_entity.id
_entity.type
_entity.pdbx_description
1 polymer ?
#
loop_
_entity_poly.entity_id
_entity_poly.type
_entity_poly.pdbx_seq_one_letter_code
_entity_poly.pdbx_strand_id
1 'polypeptide(L)'
;MKKALAHTQVIVKLRKSVYREEWYLLLEAYPVFQDGSTTPKRTREYVNRTISTPIWDKSRKWKVDSKGKATYKPKRDLNGVIQCKSHLDQEACIYADKVREIRQREFDNAFLYTDTDSEQAQQLERSRYNFLEYFREMEKKRHAQFSEAISTTWNRVYENFKIFINGDTIPFSKIDLKLIEEFRLYLLSAKRGGFKTGTISPNTASTYFSVFKAVLKQAFIDGYLTIDLSAKAKSIQGRESRREYLTVEELNTLARTPFDPIVKRAALFSALTGLRHSDIQKLTWAEIEEFNGGYRLNFTQQKTKGVEYMPISKQAYQLCGERKDDELLVFAGLPDPSWISKPLERWIKQAGITKHITFHCFRHTFATLQLASGTDIYTVSKLLGHTNVKTTQIYAKVVDEKKEKATEAFTLDLPIIE
;
A
#
# COMPACT_ATOMS: atom_id res chain seq x y z
N MET A 1 26.54 17.83 32.54
CA MET A 1 27.86 17.73 31.88
C MET A 1 27.93 16.37 31.17
N LYS A 2 27.86 16.31 29.84
CA LYS A 2 28.10 15.07 29.08
C LYS A 2 29.62 14.77 29.19
N LYS A 3 30.02 13.74 29.95
CA LYS A 3 31.38 13.20 29.89
C LYS A 3 31.58 12.68 28.47
N ALA A 4 32.56 13.23 27.76
CA ALA A 4 33.03 12.66 26.52
C ALA A 4 33.51 11.23 26.82
N LEU A 5 32.78 10.23 26.33
CA LEU A 5 33.17 8.83 26.44
C LEU A 5 34.50 8.67 25.67
N ALA A 6 35.55 8.28 26.35
CA ALA A 6 36.87 8.09 25.74
C ALA A 6 36.76 6.90 24.77
N HIS A 7 37.11 7.14 23.51
CA HIS A 7 37.11 6.12 22.44
C HIS A 7 38.10 4.98 22.79
N THR A 8 37.59 3.75 22.84
CA THR A 8 38.42 2.56 23.08
C THR A 8 39.29 2.29 21.86
N GLN A 9 40.60 2.22 22.08
CA GLN A 9 41.54 1.91 21.02
C GLN A 9 42.11 0.49 21.20
N VAL A 10 42.06 -0.31 20.14
CA VAL A 10 42.64 -1.67 20.10
C VAL A 10 43.96 -1.65 19.35
N ILE A 11 45.05 -2.17 19.99
CA ILE A 11 46.41 -2.15 19.44
C ILE A 11 47.00 -3.55 19.53
N VAL A 12 47.65 -4.02 18.43
CA VAL A 12 48.46 -5.24 18.45
C VAL A 12 49.74 -5.00 19.23
N LYS A 13 50.03 -5.81 20.23
CA LYS A 13 51.26 -5.76 21.02
C LYS A 13 52.01 -7.08 21.01
N LEU A 14 53.31 -7.01 21.36
CA LEU A 14 54.20 -8.16 21.51
C LEU A 14 54.48 -8.39 22.99
N ARG A 15 54.39 -9.67 23.44
CA ARG A 15 54.86 -10.11 24.75
C ARG A 15 55.92 -11.19 24.58
N LYS A 16 57.10 -10.99 25.10
CA LYS A 16 58.21 -11.96 25.02
C LYS A 16 57.82 -13.24 25.79
N SER A 17 58.05 -14.39 25.19
CA SER A 17 57.98 -15.68 25.87
C SER A 17 59.06 -15.75 26.95
N VAL A 18 58.78 -16.45 28.06
CA VAL A 18 59.75 -16.69 29.15
C VAL A 18 60.71 -17.83 28.79
N TYR A 19 60.27 -18.78 27.97
CA TYR A 19 60.97 -20.04 27.74
C TYR A 19 61.56 -20.16 26.32
N ARG A 20 61.12 -19.27 25.38
CA ARG A 20 61.54 -19.34 23.95
C ARG A 20 61.91 -17.93 23.45
N GLU A 21 62.76 -17.86 22.44
CA GLU A 21 63.03 -16.60 21.75
C GLU A 21 61.95 -16.20 20.76
N GLU A 22 60.70 -16.18 21.26
CA GLU A 22 59.50 -15.86 20.52
C GLU A 22 58.70 -14.79 21.22
N TRP A 23 57.84 -14.11 20.48
CA TRP A 23 56.88 -13.13 21.00
C TRP A 23 55.47 -13.53 20.68
N TYR A 24 54.61 -13.58 21.70
CA TYR A 24 53.19 -13.74 21.55
C TYR A 24 52.60 -12.46 20.99
N LEU A 25 51.69 -12.62 19.98
CA LEU A 25 50.85 -11.55 19.49
C LEU A 25 49.58 -11.44 20.37
N LEU A 26 49.32 -10.24 20.87
CA LEU A 26 48.13 -9.96 21.66
C LEU A 26 47.53 -8.61 21.28
N LEU A 27 46.22 -8.53 21.42
CA LEU A 27 45.44 -7.31 21.31
C LEU A 27 45.32 -6.69 22.69
N GLU A 28 45.59 -5.39 22.82
CA GLU A 28 45.34 -4.62 24.02
C GLU A 28 44.31 -3.53 23.70
N ALA A 29 43.14 -3.54 24.38
CA ALA A 29 42.14 -2.51 24.29
C ALA A 29 42.17 -1.61 25.53
N TYR A 30 42.13 -0.29 25.31
CA TYR A 30 42.09 0.73 26.38
C TYR A 30 41.54 2.05 25.82
N PRO A 31 40.75 2.81 26.59
CA PRO A 31 40.12 2.45 27.87
C PRO A 31 38.89 1.53 27.68
N VAL A 32 38.75 0.51 28.51
CA VAL A 32 37.56 -0.34 28.55
C VAL A 32 36.86 -0.11 29.90
N PHE A 33 35.57 0.24 29.84
CA PHE A 33 34.74 0.41 31.04
C PHE A 33 33.86 -0.83 31.21
N GLN A 34 33.91 -1.44 32.41
CA GLN A 34 33.00 -2.52 32.77
C GLN A 34 31.72 -1.92 33.37
N ASP A 35 30.61 -2.62 33.24
CA ASP A 35 29.30 -2.17 33.72
C ASP A 35 29.36 -1.67 35.16
N GLY A 36 28.90 -0.41 35.36
CA GLY A 36 28.90 0.28 36.66
C GLY A 36 30.24 0.86 37.12
N SER A 37 31.36 0.72 36.37
CA SER A 37 32.68 1.24 36.76
C SER A 37 33.04 2.53 36.04
N THR A 38 33.48 3.54 36.77
CA THR A 38 34.04 4.81 36.22
C THR A 38 35.55 4.74 35.95
N THR A 39 36.21 3.66 36.36
CA THR A 39 37.65 3.49 36.18
C THR A 39 37.98 2.66 34.95
N PRO A 40 38.77 3.19 34.00
CA PRO A 40 39.09 2.44 32.79
C PRO A 40 40.07 1.31 33.09
N LYS A 41 39.79 0.13 32.55
CA LYS A 41 40.66 -1.05 32.60
C LYS A 41 41.31 -1.32 31.26
N ARG A 42 42.43 -2.05 31.27
CA ARG A 42 43.05 -2.60 30.06
C ARG A 42 42.66 -4.07 29.93
N THR A 43 42.13 -4.44 28.76
CA THR A 43 41.87 -5.83 28.41
C THR A 43 42.91 -6.32 27.45
N ARG A 44 43.28 -7.62 27.56
CA ARG A 44 44.28 -8.27 26.70
C ARG A 44 43.70 -9.60 26.20
N GLU A 45 43.79 -9.79 24.88
CA GLU A 45 43.37 -11.03 24.20
C GLU A 45 44.56 -11.56 23.40
N TYR A 46 44.91 -12.83 23.58
CA TYR A 46 45.99 -13.48 22.82
C TYR A 46 45.42 -14.00 21.48
N VAL A 47 46.19 -13.71 20.41
CA VAL A 47 45.76 -14.09 19.05
C VAL A 47 46.18 -15.54 18.71
N ASN A 48 46.76 -16.29 19.69
CA ASN A 48 47.25 -17.65 19.49
C ASN A 48 48.27 -17.81 18.34
N ARG A 49 49.08 -16.77 18.13
CA ARG A 49 50.18 -16.72 17.16
C ARG A 49 51.41 -16.19 17.84
N THR A 50 52.58 -16.73 17.45
CA THR A 50 53.90 -16.28 17.89
C THR A 50 54.73 -15.87 16.68
N ILE A 51 55.70 -14.97 16.92
CA ILE A 51 56.70 -14.53 15.94
C ILE A 51 58.12 -14.59 16.56
N SER A 52 59.10 -14.86 15.72
CA SER A 52 60.50 -14.97 16.16
C SER A 52 61.40 -13.86 15.61
N THR A 53 61.03 -13.18 14.55
CA THR A 53 61.87 -12.22 13.82
C THR A 53 61.31 -10.80 13.70
N PRO A 54 60.78 -10.19 14.80
CA PRO A 54 60.28 -8.82 14.75
C PRO A 54 61.40 -7.81 14.46
N ILE A 55 61.09 -6.79 13.67
CA ILE A 55 62.00 -5.67 13.42
C ILE A 55 61.73 -4.60 14.46
N TRP A 56 62.80 -4.16 15.13
CA TRP A 56 62.74 -3.15 16.20
C TRP A 56 63.10 -1.77 15.67
N ASP A 57 62.31 -0.78 16.09
CA ASP A 57 62.55 0.62 15.74
C ASP A 57 63.53 1.25 16.73
N LYS A 58 64.79 1.36 16.32
CA LYS A 58 65.86 1.92 17.14
C LYS A 58 65.67 3.41 17.51
N SER A 59 64.82 4.13 16.82
CA SER A 59 64.49 5.52 17.11
C SER A 59 63.47 5.66 18.26
N ARG A 60 62.73 4.58 18.59
CA ARG A 60 61.66 4.55 19.61
C ARG A 60 62.06 3.68 20.80
N LYS A 61 62.90 4.24 21.73
CA LYS A 61 63.21 3.58 22.99
C LYS A 61 61.92 3.37 23.80
N TRP A 62 61.72 2.16 24.35
CA TRP A 62 60.54 1.83 25.17
C TRP A 62 60.89 1.88 26.67
N LYS A 63 61.90 1.08 27.11
CA LYS A 63 62.37 1.03 28.49
C LYS A 63 63.83 0.71 28.49
N VAL A 64 64.48 1.11 29.58
CA VAL A 64 65.84 0.65 29.90
C VAL A 64 65.68 -0.32 31.06
N ASP A 65 66.32 -1.50 31.00
CA ASP A 65 66.23 -2.50 32.05
C ASP A 65 67.17 -2.12 33.18
N SER A 66 67.14 -2.83 34.33
CA SER A 66 67.98 -2.61 35.49
C SER A 66 69.46 -2.82 35.20
N LYS A 67 69.87 -3.32 34.08
CA LYS A 67 71.24 -3.53 33.59
C LYS A 67 71.64 -2.53 32.52
N GLY A 68 70.88 -1.44 32.33
CA GLY A 68 71.19 -0.39 31.38
C GLY A 68 70.90 -0.74 29.91
N LYS A 69 70.31 -1.90 29.59
CA LYS A 69 70.00 -2.33 28.21
C LYS A 69 68.68 -1.73 27.72
N ALA A 70 68.72 -0.98 26.65
CA ALA A 70 67.54 -0.37 26.05
C ALA A 70 66.70 -1.40 25.30
N THR A 71 65.41 -1.37 25.53
CA THR A 71 64.41 -2.10 24.71
C THR A 71 63.71 -1.13 23.77
N TYR A 72 63.30 -1.58 22.58
CA TYR A 72 62.74 -0.77 21.52
C TYR A 72 61.30 -1.19 21.25
N LYS A 73 60.51 -0.30 20.65
CA LYS A 73 59.16 -0.66 20.13
C LYS A 73 59.32 -1.40 18.80
N PRO A 74 58.36 -2.29 18.47
CA PRO A 74 58.39 -2.93 17.17
C PRO A 74 58.15 -1.89 16.06
N LYS A 75 58.87 -2.02 14.94
CA LYS A 75 58.69 -1.20 13.75
C LYS A 75 57.35 -1.57 13.10
N ARG A 76 56.66 -0.56 12.63
CA ARG A 76 55.36 -0.72 11.94
C ARG A 76 55.44 -0.13 10.55
N ASP A 77 54.63 -0.67 9.63
CA ASP A 77 54.43 -0.10 8.30
C ASP A 77 53.49 1.11 8.34
N LEU A 78 53.13 1.63 7.18
CA LEU A 78 52.21 2.77 7.03
C LEU A 78 50.80 2.46 7.54
N ASN A 79 50.38 1.19 7.52
CA ASN A 79 49.08 0.72 7.99
C ASN A 79 49.06 0.36 9.48
N GLY A 80 50.22 0.48 10.16
CA GLY A 80 50.36 0.18 11.58
C GLY A 80 50.69 -1.27 11.90
N VAL A 81 50.87 -2.14 10.89
CA VAL A 81 51.18 -3.58 11.03
C VAL A 81 52.64 -3.73 11.47
N ILE A 82 52.91 -4.63 12.42
CA ILE A 82 54.26 -4.91 12.90
C ILE A 82 55.04 -5.57 11.77
N GLN A 83 56.27 -5.09 11.52
CA GLN A 83 57.19 -5.61 10.52
C GLN A 83 58.07 -6.73 11.06
N CYS A 84 58.22 -7.79 10.29
CA CYS A 84 59.09 -8.94 10.60
C CYS A 84 60.04 -9.24 9.44
N LYS A 85 61.13 -9.97 9.75
CA LYS A 85 62.09 -10.42 8.71
C LYS A 85 61.61 -11.65 7.99
N SER A 86 60.97 -12.58 8.69
CA SER A 86 60.39 -13.82 8.10
C SER A 86 59.04 -13.54 7.50
N HIS A 87 58.76 -14.14 6.36
CA HIS A 87 57.43 -14.06 5.69
C HIS A 87 56.31 -14.66 6.54
N LEU A 88 56.56 -15.81 7.19
CA LEU A 88 55.58 -16.45 8.09
C LEU A 88 55.22 -15.58 9.28
N ASP A 89 56.25 -14.93 9.89
CA ASP A 89 56.00 -14.00 10.99
C ASP A 89 55.25 -12.74 10.53
N GLN A 90 55.50 -12.28 9.31
CA GLN A 90 54.78 -11.15 8.69
C GLN A 90 53.32 -11.49 8.46
N GLU A 91 53.01 -12.70 7.97
CA GLU A 91 51.63 -13.18 7.82
C GLU A 91 50.90 -13.26 9.16
N ALA A 92 51.57 -13.73 10.20
CA ALA A 92 51.03 -13.75 11.56
C ALA A 92 50.69 -12.34 12.07
N CYS A 93 51.55 -11.34 11.78
CA CYS A 93 51.30 -9.93 12.12
C CYS A 93 50.10 -9.34 11.31
N ILE A 94 49.99 -9.64 10.03
CA ILE A 94 48.84 -9.25 9.18
C ILE A 94 47.54 -9.87 9.70
N TYR A 95 47.58 -11.15 10.08
CA TYR A 95 46.45 -11.82 10.68
C TYR A 95 46.02 -11.14 11.98
N ALA A 96 46.97 -10.85 12.88
CA ALA A 96 46.69 -10.18 14.14
C ALA A 96 46.09 -8.78 13.93
N ASP A 97 46.51 -8.08 12.89
CA ASP A 97 45.94 -6.79 12.56
C ASP A 97 44.53 -6.86 12.04
N LYS A 98 44.19 -7.88 11.20
CA LYS A 98 42.81 -8.15 10.79
C LYS A 98 41.91 -8.46 11.99
N VAL A 99 42.40 -9.26 12.96
CA VAL A 99 41.66 -9.50 14.22
C VAL A 99 41.49 -8.20 15.02
N ARG A 100 42.51 -7.36 15.07
CA ARG A 100 42.43 -6.01 15.69
C ARG A 100 41.34 -5.16 15.04
N GLU A 101 41.22 -5.16 13.70
CA GLU A 101 40.18 -4.40 13.02
C GLU A 101 38.78 -4.89 13.37
N ILE A 102 38.59 -6.20 13.46
CA ILE A 102 37.32 -6.78 13.89
C ILE A 102 36.98 -6.33 15.31
N ARG A 103 37.94 -6.47 16.25
CA ARG A 103 37.74 -6.04 17.64
C ARG A 103 37.53 -4.53 17.78
N GLN A 104 38.20 -3.73 16.97
CA GLN A 104 38.00 -2.27 16.97
C GLN A 104 36.58 -1.94 16.56
N ARG A 105 36.08 -2.59 15.49
CA ARG A 105 34.67 -2.42 15.04
C ARG A 105 33.66 -2.85 16.11
N GLU A 106 33.94 -3.92 16.85
CA GLU A 106 33.09 -4.33 17.96
C GLU A 106 33.01 -3.26 19.05
N PHE A 107 34.13 -2.63 19.42
CA PHE A 107 34.13 -1.53 20.39
C PHE A 107 33.49 -0.25 19.84
N ASP A 108 33.74 0.06 18.58
CA ASP A 108 33.12 1.22 17.92
C ASP A 108 31.58 1.01 17.79
N ASN A 109 31.17 -0.18 17.53
CA ASN A 109 29.76 -0.55 17.46
C ASN A 109 29.11 -0.70 18.84
N ALA A 110 29.80 -1.16 19.87
CA ALA A 110 29.26 -1.29 21.24
C ALA A 110 28.70 0.04 21.77
N PHE A 111 29.20 1.17 21.29
CA PHE A 111 28.66 2.48 21.60
C PHE A 111 27.35 2.79 20.89
N LEU A 112 27.14 2.19 19.71
CA LEU A 112 25.89 2.26 18.95
C LEU A 112 24.85 1.24 19.47
N TYR A 113 25.32 0.13 20.08
CA TYR A 113 24.48 -1.01 20.49
C TYR A 113 23.64 -0.78 21.77
N THR A 114 23.89 0.25 22.57
CA THR A 114 23.00 0.61 23.68
C THR A 114 21.64 1.12 23.19
N ASP A 115 21.59 1.75 22.00
CA ASP A 115 20.33 2.10 21.34
C ASP A 115 19.74 0.93 20.55
N THR A 116 20.58 0.07 19.93
CA THR A 116 20.13 -1.12 19.18
C THR A 116 19.55 -2.22 20.06
N ASP A 117 19.99 -2.41 21.28
CA ASP A 117 19.38 -3.38 22.20
C ASP A 117 17.95 -2.98 22.54
N SER A 118 17.66 -1.68 22.70
CA SER A 118 16.30 -1.18 22.90
C SER A 118 15.46 -1.29 21.63
N GLU A 119 16.02 -1.03 20.46
CA GLU A 119 15.35 -1.19 19.16
C GLU A 119 15.08 -2.66 18.83
N GLN A 120 16.03 -3.56 19.11
CA GLN A 120 15.84 -5.00 18.94
C GLN A 120 14.77 -5.56 19.89
N ALA A 121 14.77 -5.12 21.15
CA ALA A 121 13.73 -5.49 22.10
C ALA A 121 12.34 -5.00 21.66
N GLN A 122 12.22 -3.76 21.21
CA GLN A 122 10.99 -3.22 20.64
C GLN A 122 10.56 -3.96 19.38
N GLN A 123 11.50 -4.29 18.49
CA GLN A 123 11.19 -5.07 17.29
C GLN A 123 10.74 -6.48 17.62
N LEU A 124 11.33 -7.12 18.63
CA LEU A 124 10.92 -8.43 19.11
C LEU A 124 9.51 -8.38 19.72
N GLU A 125 9.20 -7.38 20.52
CA GLU A 125 7.88 -7.14 21.08
C GLU A 125 6.84 -6.93 19.97
N ARG A 126 7.12 -6.04 19.01
CA ARG A 126 6.27 -5.82 17.83
C ARG A 126 6.06 -7.09 17.01
N SER A 127 7.09 -7.91 16.86
CA SER A 127 6.99 -9.18 16.11
C SER A 127 6.09 -10.23 16.79
N ARG A 128 5.91 -10.13 18.11
CA ARG A 128 5.02 -10.98 18.92
C ARG A 128 3.59 -10.45 18.98
N TYR A 129 3.38 -9.17 18.65
CA TYR A 129 2.05 -8.54 18.70
C TYR A 129 1.09 -9.28 17.77
N ASN A 130 -0.19 -9.34 18.17
CA ASN A 130 -1.22 -10.06 17.42
C ASN A 130 -1.65 -9.22 16.20
N PHE A 131 -1.45 -9.76 15.00
CA PHE A 131 -1.85 -9.10 13.74
C PHE A 131 -3.36 -8.85 13.65
N LEU A 132 -4.21 -9.74 14.20
CA LEU A 132 -5.66 -9.54 14.20
C LEU A 132 -6.09 -8.37 15.09
N GLU A 133 -5.45 -8.16 16.23
CA GLU A 133 -5.70 -7.00 17.09
C GLU A 133 -5.29 -5.71 16.37
N TYR A 134 -4.10 -5.70 15.78
CA TYR A 134 -3.63 -4.58 14.95
C TYR A 134 -4.62 -4.27 13.81
N PHE A 135 -5.13 -5.30 13.12
CA PHE A 135 -6.12 -5.13 12.05
C PHE A 135 -7.38 -4.42 12.56
N ARG A 136 -7.90 -4.84 13.72
CA ARG A 136 -9.08 -4.21 14.36
C ARG A 136 -8.83 -2.77 14.79
N GLU A 137 -7.65 -2.47 15.31
CA GLU A 137 -7.27 -1.09 15.64
C GLU A 137 -7.23 -0.21 14.40
N MET A 138 -6.65 -0.71 13.31
CA MET A 138 -6.62 -0.05 12.02
C MET A 138 -8.04 0.21 11.47
N GLU A 139 -8.91 -0.78 11.56
CA GLU A 139 -10.31 -0.66 11.18
C GLU A 139 -10.96 0.48 11.97
N LYS A 140 -10.87 0.49 13.31
CA LYS A 140 -11.43 1.51 14.18
C LYS A 140 -10.91 2.92 13.86
N LYS A 141 -9.61 3.09 13.69
CA LYS A 141 -8.98 4.37 13.31
C LYS A 141 -9.52 4.91 11.98
N ARG A 142 -9.76 4.03 11.02
CA ARG A 142 -10.29 4.40 9.70
C ARG A 142 -11.80 4.64 9.71
N HIS A 143 -12.56 3.95 10.57
CA HIS A 143 -14.01 4.15 10.70
C HIS A 143 -14.39 5.59 11.04
N ALA A 144 -13.61 6.28 11.85
CA ALA A 144 -13.83 7.68 12.19
C ALA A 144 -13.79 8.62 10.97
N GLN A 145 -13.23 8.16 9.82
CA GLN A 145 -12.99 8.99 8.64
C GLN A 145 -13.73 8.52 7.37
N PHE A 146 -14.32 7.30 7.35
CA PHE A 146 -14.85 6.68 6.12
C PHE A 146 -16.32 6.26 6.27
N SER A 147 -16.96 5.98 5.11
CA SER A 147 -18.34 5.52 5.03
C SER A 147 -18.53 4.11 5.60
N GLU A 148 -19.73 3.81 6.10
CA GLU A 148 -20.15 2.50 6.61
C GLU A 148 -19.89 1.34 5.63
N ALA A 149 -19.99 1.58 4.32
CA ALA A 149 -19.71 0.57 3.30
C ALA A 149 -18.24 0.13 3.27
N ILE A 150 -17.30 1.07 3.51
CA ILE A 150 -15.86 0.75 3.60
C ILE A 150 -15.62 -0.09 4.84
N SER A 151 -16.19 0.29 5.96
CA SER A 151 -16.14 -0.42 7.22
C SER A 151 -16.64 -1.86 7.09
N THR A 152 -17.81 -2.07 6.51
CA THR A 152 -18.33 -3.41 6.24
C THR A 152 -17.36 -4.25 5.40
N THR A 153 -16.68 -3.64 4.42
CA THR A 153 -15.68 -4.34 3.59
C THR A 153 -14.47 -4.76 4.43
N TRP A 154 -13.95 -3.88 5.29
CA TRP A 154 -12.82 -4.18 6.17
C TRP A 154 -13.16 -5.31 7.15
N ASN A 155 -14.33 -5.26 7.77
CA ASN A 155 -14.81 -6.31 8.65
C ASN A 155 -14.92 -7.66 7.91
N ARG A 156 -15.40 -7.67 6.66
CA ARG A 156 -15.45 -8.90 5.85
C ARG A 156 -14.06 -9.46 5.58
N VAL A 157 -13.07 -8.63 5.33
CA VAL A 157 -11.67 -9.08 5.14
C VAL A 157 -11.11 -9.66 6.42
N TYR A 158 -11.33 -9.00 7.55
CA TYR A 158 -10.93 -9.50 8.86
C TYR A 158 -11.52 -10.87 9.16
N GLU A 159 -12.83 -11.06 9.00
CA GLU A 159 -13.51 -12.34 9.25
C GLU A 159 -13.01 -13.45 8.30
N ASN A 160 -12.77 -13.14 7.02
CA ASN A 160 -12.19 -14.11 6.09
C ASN A 160 -10.77 -14.51 6.49
N PHE A 161 -9.94 -13.57 6.97
CA PHE A 161 -8.59 -13.88 7.42
C PHE A 161 -8.61 -14.70 8.71
N LYS A 162 -9.49 -14.37 9.66
CA LYS A 162 -9.71 -15.15 10.89
C LYS A 162 -10.13 -16.59 10.58
N ILE A 163 -11.07 -16.80 9.66
CA ILE A 163 -11.48 -18.13 9.20
C ILE A 163 -10.30 -18.88 8.55
N PHE A 164 -9.53 -18.18 7.71
CA PHE A 164 -8.38 -18.77 7.00
C PHE A 164 -7.31 -19.30 7.97
N ILE A 165 -6.95 -18.52 9.00
CA ILE A 165 -5.95 -18.95 9.98
C ILE A 165 -6.52 -19.93 11.03
N ASN A 166 -7.84 -20.15 11.00
CA ASN A 166 -8.57 -20.99 11.96
C ASN A 166 -8.25 -20.63 13.44
N GLY A 167 -8.23 -19.33 13.75
CA GLY A 167 -7.87 -18.86 15.09
C GLY A 167 -8.12 -17.37 15.30
N ASP A 168 -7.97 -16.94 16.55
CA ASP A 168 -8.17 -15.55 16.99
C ASP A 168 -6.85 -14.78 17.15
N THR A 169 -5.71 -15.45 17.00
CA THR A 169 -4.40 -14.85 17.22
C THR A 169 -3.39 -15.35 16.21
N ILE A 170 -2.59 -14.43 15.67
CA ILE A 170 -1.41 -14.74 14.87
C ILE A 170 -0.38 -13.63 15.08
N PRO A 171 0.84 -13.94 15.55
CA PRO A 171 1.88 -12.95 15.74
C PRO A 171 2.42 -12.44 14.40
N PHE A 172 2.88 -11.18 14.36
CA PHE A 172 3.52 -10.61 13.16
C PHE A 172 4.70 -11.42 12.64
N SER A 173 5.44 -12.12 13.51
CA SER A 173 6.53 -13.02 13.12
C SER A 173 6.13 -14.17 12.20
N LYS A 174 4.83 -14.53 12.16
CA LYS A 174 4.28 -15.55 11.26
C LYS A 174 3.67 -14.97 9.98
N ILE A 175 3.64 -13.64 9.84
CA ILE A 175 3.14 -12.98 8.63
C ILE A 175 4.29 -12.91 7.62
N ASP A 176 4.34 -13.88 6.73
CA ASP A 176 5.34 -13.99 5.66
C ASP A 176 4.69 -14.04 4.26
N LEU A 177 5.50 -14.04 3.22
CA LEU A 177 4.99 -14.09 1.84
C LEU A 177 4.24 -15.38 1.53
N LYS A 178 4.59 -16.48 2.17
CA LYS A 178 3.93 -17.78 1.98
C LYS A 178 2.50 -17.72 2.51
N LEU A 179 2.31 -17.26 3.75
CA LEU A 179 0.99 -17.09 4.36
C LEU A 179 0.11 -16.13 3.54
N ILE A 180 0.70 -15.02 3.05
CA ILE A 180 -0.01 -14.03 2.23
C ILE A 180 -0.48 -14.66 0.91
N GLU A 181 0.36 -15.48 0.27
CA GLU A 181 0.00 -16.18 -0.98
C GLU A 181 -1.07 -17.25 -0.71
N GLU A 182 -0.98 -17.99 0.37
CA GLU A 182 -2.00 -18.96 0.79
C GLU A 182 -3.35 -18.26 1.05
N PHE A 183 -3.35 -17.11 1.72
CA PHE A 183 -4.57 -16.30 1.91
C PHE A 183 -5.11 -15.75 0.60
N ARG A 184 -4.23 -15.34 -0.32
CA ARG A 184 -4.62 -14.92 -1.67
C ARG A 184 -5.37 -16.03 -2.41
N LEU A 185 -4.85 -17.26 -2.35
CA LEU A 185 -5.47 -18.44 -2.97
C LEU A 185 -6.79 -18.81 -2.27
N TYR A 186 -6.82 -18.76 -0.93
CA TYR A 186 -8.04 -18.96 -0.16
C TYR A 186 -9.16 -18.02 -0.59
N LEU A 187 -8.89 -16.72 -0.77
CA LEU A 187 -9.90 -15.76 -1.21
C LEU A 187 -10.52 -16.08 -2.57
N LEU A 188 -9.78 -16.74 -3.48
CA LEU A 188 -10.31 -17.16 -4.78
C LEU A 188 -11.34 -18.29 -4.67
N SER A 189 -11.32 -19.07 -3.58
CA SER A 189 -12.25 -20.18 -3.31
C SER A 189 -13.16 -19.93 -2.11
N ALA A 190 -13.02 -18.79 -1.42
CA ALA A 190 -13.77 -18.47 -0.22
C ALA A 190 -15.27 -18.45 -0.46
N LYS A 191 -16.03 -19.04 0.46
CA LYS A 191 -17.50 -19.07 0.41
C LYS A 191 -18.06 -17.66 0.67
N ARG A 192 -19.20 -17.38 0.06
CA ARG A 192 -19.99 -16.19 0.38
C ARG A 192 -20.50 -16.31 1.83
N GLY A 193 -20.36 -15.24 2.59
CA GLY A 193 -20.92 -15.18 3.94
C GLY A 193 -22.46 -15.04 3.94
N GLY A 194 -23.09 -15.46 5.04
CA GLY A 194 -24.53 -15.41 5.24
C GLY A 194 -25.26 -16.54 4.50
N PHE A 195 -26.52 -16.32 4.15
CA PHE A 195 -27.39 -17.32 3.50
C PHE A 195 -27.12 -17.52 1.99
N LYS A 196 -26.10 -16.84 1.42
CA LYS A 196 -25.78 -16.92 -0.01
C LYS A 196 -24.93 -18.15 -0.29
N THR A 197 -25.35 -18.99 -1.23
CA THR A 197 -24.57 -20.13 -1.73
C THR A 197 -23.48 -19.70 -2.71
N GLY A 198 -22.42 -20.51 -2.84
CA GLY A 198 -21.33 -20.28 -3.78
C GLY A 198 -20.13 -19.51 -3.21
N THR A 199 -19.16 -19.22 -4.07
CA THR A 199 -17.93 -18.51 -3.74
C THR A 199 -18.04 -17.01 -3.99
N ILE A 200 -17.15 -16.22 -3.38
CA ILE A 200 -17.04 -14.79 -3.68
C ILE A 200 -16.56 -14.58 -5.12
N SER A 201 -16.98 -13.48 -5.75
CA SER A 201 -16.55 -13.19 -7.12
C SER A 201 -15.04 -12.81 -7.15
N PRO A 202 -14.35 -13.03 -8.29
CA PRO A 202 -12.95 -12.59 -8.44
C PRO A 202 -12.75 -11.10 -8.15
N ASN A 203 -13.71 -10.24 -8.48
CA ASN A 203 -13.65 -8.80 -8.18
C ASN A 203 -13.80 -8.53 -6.68
N THR A 204 -14.63 -9.30 -5.97
CA THR A 204 -14.73 -9.23 -4.51
C THR A 204 -13.43 -9.69 -3.84
N ALA A 205 -12.87 -10.82 -4.31
CA ALA A 205 -11.57 -11.32 -3.83
C ALA A 205 -10.44 -10.31 -4.06
N SER A 206 -10.41 -9.67 -5.23
CA SER A 206 -9.45 -8.59 -5.54
C SER A 206 -9.58 -7.41 -4.58
N THR A 207 -10.83 -6.98 -4.30
CA THR A 207 -11.09 -5.90 -3.33
C THR A 207 -10.65 -6.28 -1.92
N TYR A 208 -10.99 -7.48 -1.46
CA TYR A 208 -10.61 -7.98 -0.13
C TYR A 208 -9.10 -8.07 0.03
N PHE A 209 -8.43 -8.62 -0.99
CA PHE A 209 -6.97 -8.72 -0.96
C PHE A 209 -6.30 -7.34 -1.00
N SER A 210 -6.87 -6.36 -1.70
CA SER A 210 -6.40 -4.98 -1.71
C SER A 210 -6.49 -4.31 -0.33
N VAL A 211 -7.57 -4.56 0.42
CA VAL A 211 -7.72 -4.11 1.82
C VAL A 211 -6.67 -4.79 2.70
N PHE A 212 -6.47 -6.10 2.57
CA PHE A 212 -5.46 -6.83 3.31
C PHE A 212 -4.04 -6.29 3.04
N LYS A 213 -3.71 -6.02 1.78
CA LYS A 213 -2.44 -5.37 1.40
C LYS A 213 -2.29 -3.98 2.02
N ALA A 214 -3.38 -3.21 2.14
CA ALA A 214 -3.34 -1.89 2.79
C ALA A 214 -3.02 -2.00 4.29
N VAL A 215 -3.50 -3.04 4.97
CA VAL A 215 -3.14 -3.33 6.37
C VAL A 215 -1.66 -3.70 6.48
N LEU A 216 -1.15 -4.59 5.61
CA LEU A 216 0.27 -4.96 5.57
C LEU A 216 1.17 -3.75 5.31
N LYS A 217 0.77 -2.87 4.38
CA LYS A 217 1.51 -1.64 4.08
C LYS A 217 1.61 -0.73 5.29
N GLN A 218 0.50 -0.55 6.01
CA GLN A 218 0.50 0.26 7.21
C GLN A 218 1.32 -0.38 8.32
N ALA A 219 1.23 -1.70 8.49
CA ALA A 219 2.04 -2.43 9.47
C ALA A 219 3.55 -2.30 9.21
N PHE A 220 3.96 -2.20 7.94
CA PHE A 220 5.34 -1.88 7.59
C PHE A 220 5.70 -0.43 7.97
N ILE A 221 4.84 0.54 7.68
CA ILE A 221 5.03 1.95 8.04
C ILE A 221 5.12 2.13 9.56
N ASP A 222 4.29 1.41 10.33
CA ASP A 222 4.25 1.46 11.78
C ASP A 222 5.38 0.63 12.44
N GLY A 223 6.23 -0.04 11.65
CA GLY A 223 7.40 -0.79 12.11
C GLY A 223 7.11 -2.16 12.73
N TYR A 224 5.92 -2.73 12.52
CA TYR A 224 5.62 -4.13 12.90
C TYR A 224 6.21 -5.15 11.91
N LEU A 225 6.37 -4.76 10.65
CA LEU A 225 7.02 -5.55 9.62
C LEU A 225 8.33 -4.87 9.21
N THR A 226 9.41 -5.64 9.12
CA THR A 226 10.74 -5.15 8.69
C THR A 226 10.85 -4.98 7.17
N ILE A 227 9.94 -5.62 6.42
CA ILE A 227 9.91 -5.62 4.94
C ILE A 227 8.50 -5.27 4.49
N ASP A 228 8.39 -4.48 3.43
CA ASP A 228 7.09 -4.22 2.77
C ASP A 228 6.59 -5.45 2.01
N LEU A 229 5.89 -6.32 2.74
CA LEU A 229 5.27 -7.52 2.17
C LEU A 229 4.14 -7.17 1.19
N SER A 230 3.49 -6.01 1.36
CA SER A 230 2.41 -5.58 0.48
C SER A 230 2.89 -5.33 -0.95
N ALA A 231 4.11 -4.79 -1.12
CA ALA A 231 4.70 -4.54 -2.43
C ALA A 231 5.11 -5.86 -3.13
N LYS A 232 5.57 -6.86 -2.36
CA LYS A 232 6.00 -8.17 -2.89
C LYS A 232 4.83 -9.09 -3.24
N ALA A 233 3.69 -8.96 -2.57
CA ALA A 233 2.53 -9.81 -2.78
C ALA A 233 1.85 -9.53 -4.13
N LYS A 234 1.64 -10.58 -4.96
CA LYS A 234 0.93 -10.49 -6.24
C LYS A 234 -0.54 -10.15 -6.01
N SER A 235 -1.03 -9.12 -6.68
CA SER A 235 -2.45 -8.72 -6.59
C SER A 235 -3.37 -9.75 -7.27
N ILE A 236 -4.61 -9.87 -6.80
CA ILE A 236 -5.63 -10.64 -7.49
C ILE A 236 -6.15 -9.79 -8.65
N GLN A 237 -6.08 -10.31 -9.86
CA GLN A 237 -6.65 -9.66 -11.04
C GLN A 237 -8.18 -9.81 -11.03
N GLY A 238 -8.87 -8.68 -11.05
CA GLY A 238 -10.33 -8.68 -11.25
C GLY A 238 -10.68 -9.07 -12.68
N ARG A 239 -11.89 -9.59 -12.85
CA ARG A 239 -12.43 -9.83 -14.20
C ARG A 239 -13.08 -8.55 -14.71
N GLU A 240 -12.84 -8.22 -15.96
CA GLU A 240 -13.55 -7.14 -16.62
C GLU A 240 -15.05 -7.54 -16.73
N SER A 241 -15.95 -6.71 -16.23
CA SER A 241 -17.38 -6.95 -16.31
C SER A 241 -17.97 -6.09 -17.41
N ARG A 242 -18.70 -6.72 -18.33
CA ARG A 242 -19.50 -5.99 -19.33
C ARG A 242 -20.52 -5.13 -18.58
N ARG A 243 -20.59 -3.86 -18.93
CA ARG A 243 -21.58 -2.93 -18.37
C ARG A 243 -22.80 -2.93 -19.26
N GLU A 244 -23.93 -3.43 -18.74
CA GLU A 244 -25.19 -3.38 -19.46
C GLU A 244 -25.71 -1.94 -19.52
N TYR A 245 -26.27 -1.59 -20.65
CA TYR A 245 -26.96 -0.31 -20.91
C TYR A 245 -28.19 -0.52 -21.78
N LEU A 246 -29.07 0.47 -21.79
CA LEU A 246 -30.30 0.48 -22.56
C LEU A 246 -30.10 1.28 -23.86
N THR A 247 -30.72 0.81 -24.95
CA THR A 247 -30.84 1.61 -26.17
C THR A 247 -31.91 2.69 -25.99
N VAL A 248 -32.01 3.63 -26.95
CA VAL A 248 -33.07 4.65 -26.92
C VAL A 248 -34.44 4.02 -27.03
N GLU A 249 -34.58 2.98 -27.86
CA GLU A 249 -35.82 2.22 -28.05
C GLU A 249 -36.24 1.50 -26.77
N GLU A 250 -35.31 0.85 -26.09
CA GLU A 250 -35.54 0.21 -24.79
C GLU A 250 -35.95 1.22 -23.73
N LEU A 251 -35.30 2.42 -23.67
CA LEU A 251 -35.72 3.49 -22.77
C LEU A 251 -37.12 3.99 -23.04
N ASN A 252 -37.47 4.18 -24.32
CA ASN A 252 -38.81 4.59 -24.73
C ASN A 252 -39.88 3.52 -24.34
N THR A 253 -39.54 2.25 -24.49
CA THR A 253 -40.41 1.15 -24.07
C THR A 253 -40.61 1.14 -22.56
N LEU A 254 -39.54 1.30 -21.77
CA LEU A 254 -39.60 1.43 -20.34
C LEU A 254 -40.45 2.64 -19.90
N ALA A 255 -40.27 3.79 -20.55
CA ALA A 255 -41.03 4.99 -20.25
C ALA A 255 -42.54 4.79 -20.41
N ARG A 256 -42.98 3.91 -21.35
CA ARG A 256 -44.37 3.57 -21.57
C ARG A 256 -44.87 2.44 -20.65
N THR A 257 -43.98 1.57 -20.16
CA THR A 257 -44.34 0.45 -19.29
C THR A 257 -44.75 0.95 -17.91
N PRO A 258 -45.91 0.53 -17.36
CA PRO A 258 -46.33 0.92 -16.01
C PRO A 258 -45.34 0.46 -14.93
N PHE A 259 -45.06 1.34 -13.98
CA PHE A 259 -44.22 1.05 -12.82
C PHE A 259 -44.48 2.08 -11.72
N ASP A 260 -43.87 1.86 -10.54
CA ASP A 260 -43.87 2.85 -9.45
C ASP A 260 -43.48 4.23 -9.97
N PRO A 261 -44.29 5.27 -9.80
CA PRO A 261 -44.05 6.58 -10.41
C PRO A 261 -42.76 7.26 -9.97
N ILE A 262 -42.37 7.09 -8.72
CA ILE A 262 -41.17 7.73 -8.15
C ILE A 262 -39.91 7.04 -8.69
N VAL A 263 -39.86 5.72 -8.59
CA VAL A 263 -38.72 4.92 -9.08
C VAL A 263 -38.56 5.07 -10.58
N LYS A 264 -39.66 5.06 -11.36
CA LYS A 264 -39.68 5.25 -12.81
C LYS A 264 -39.09 6.62 -13.19
N ARG A 265 -39.60 7.71 -12.60
CA ARG A 265 -39.12 9.07 -12.87
C ARG A 265 -37.64 9.20 -12.49
N ALA A 266 -37.24 8.69 -11.35
CA ALA A 266 -35.84 8.74 -10.89
C ALA A 266 -34.87 7.94 -11.80
N ALA A 267 -35.31 6.74 -12.28
CA ALA A 267 -34.52 5.93 -13.20
C ALA A 267 -34.35 6.62 -14.57
N LEU A 268 -35.43 7.14 -15.15
CA LEU A 268 -35.36 7.89 -16.40
C LEU A 268 -34.57 9.20 -16.25
N PHE A 269 -34.71 9.89 -15.12
CA PHE A 269 -33.90 11.05 -14.80
C PHE A 269 -32.41 10.71 -14.75
N SER A 270 -32.05 9.57 -14.14
CA SER A 270 -30.67 9.08 -14.16
C SER A 270 -30.19 8.79 -15.60
N ALA A 271 -31.04 8.26 -16.49
CA ALA A 271 -30.69 8.02 -17.88
C ALA A 271 -30.50 9.31 -18.70
N LEU A 272 -31.15 10.41 -18.32
CA LEU A 272 -31.03 11.71 -18.99
C LEU A 272 -29.95 12.64 -18.39
N THR A 273 -29.53 12.39 -17.16
CA THR A 273 -28.59 13.26 -16.44
C THR A 273 -27.28 12.56 -16.05
N GLY A 274 -27.28 11.23 -16.01
CA GLY A 274 -26.12 10.47 -15.52
C GLY A 274 -25.93 10.52 -13.99
N LEU A 275 -26.85 11.10 -13.23
CA LEU A 275 -26.74 11.18 -11.77
C LEU A 275 -26.78 9.79 -11.12
N ARG A 276 -26.06 9.64 -10.00
CA ARG A 276 -26.11 8.41 -9.19
C ARG A 276 -27.42 8.36 -8.40
N HIS A 277 -27.87 7.17 -8.06
CA HIS A 277 -29.03 6.99 -7.20
C HIS A 277 -28.95 7.82 -5.91
N SER A 278 -27.80 7.79 -5.23
CA SER A 278 -27.58 8.53 -3.97
C SER A 278 -27.69 10.04 -4.13
N ASP A 279 -27.33 10.57 -5.30
CA ASP A 279 -27.42 12.01 -5.60
C ASP A 279 -28.88 12.37 -5.89
N ILE A 280 -29.59 11.54 -6.67
CA ILE A 280 -31.04 11.73 -6.97
C ILE A 280 -31.87 11.63 -5.70
N GLN A 281 -31.58 10.70 -4.79
CA GLN A 281 -32.33 10.49 -3.56
C GLN A 281 -32.28 11.69 -2.62
N LYS A 282 -31.22 12.48 -2.70
CA LYS A 282 -31.02 13.65 -1.83
C LYS A 282 -31.20 14.99 -2.55
N LEU A 283 -31.52 14.96 -3.83
CA LEU A 283 -31.71 16.16 -4.63
C LEU A 283 -32.90 16.97 -4.10
N THR A 284 -32.65 18.23 -3.75
CA THR A 284 -33.66 19.18 -3.30
C THR A 284 -34.07 20.14 -4.43
N TRP A 285 -35.21 20.81 -4.26
CA TRP A 285 -35.65 21.81 -5.22
C TRP A 285 -34.76 23.05 -5.22
N ALA A 286 -34.10 23.40 -4.14
CA ALA A 286 -33.09 24.48 -4.10
C ALA A 286 -31.91 24.23 -5.03
N GLU A 287 -31.59 22.96 -5.31
CA GLU A 287 -30.48 22.57 -6.18
C GLU A 287 -30.83 22.60 -7.68
N ILE A 288 -32.10 22.95 -8.05
CA ILE A 288 -32.54 23.12 -9.43
C ILE A 288 -32.79 24.59 -9.72
N GLU A 289 -31.99 25.16 -10.62
CA GLU A 289 -32.04 26.58 -10.97
C GLU A 289 -32.45 26.76 -12.43
N GLU A 290 -33.24 27.82 -12.71
CA GLU A 290 -33.39 28.31 -14.09
C GLU A 290 -32.18 29.13 -14.48
N PHE A 291 -31.63 28.84 -15.65
CA PHE A 291 -30.44 29.52 -16.16
C PHE A 291 -30.48 29.62 -17.69
N ASN A 292 -30.39 30.85 -18.22
CA ASN A 292 -30.37 31.13 -19.65
C ASN A 292 -31.53 30.46 -20.44
N GLY A 293 -32.74 30.43 -19.90
CA GLY A 293 -33.91 29.84 -20.54
C GLY A 293 -33.93 28.31 -20.54
N GLY A 294 -33.06 27.68 -19.76
CA GLY A 294 -32.99 26.26 -19.48
C GLY A 294 -32.90 25.98 -17.97
N TYR A 295 -32.51 24.78 -17.65
CA TYR A 295 -32.38 24.35 -16.25
C TYR A 295 -30.99 23.80 -15.98
N ARG A 296 -30.47 24.02 -14.77
CA ARG A 296 -29.23 23.41 -14.32
C ARG A 296 -29.37 22.88 -12.87
N LEU A 297 -28.56 21.90 -12.57
CA LEU A 297 -28.36 21.40 -11.21
C LEU A 297 -27.13 22.09 -10.61
N ASN A 298 -27.27 22.52 -9.36
CA ASN A 298 -26.19 23.06 -8.54
C ASN A 298 -26.16 22.27 -7.23
N PHE A 299 -25.39 21.19 -7.16
CA PHE A 299 -25.46 20.25 -6.06
C PHE A 299 -24.05 19.72 -5.68
N THR A 300 -23.96 19.19 -4.47
CA THR A 300 -22.73 18.52 -4.00
C THR A 300 -22.88 17.00 -4.12
N GLN A 301 -22.03 16.37 -4.91
CA GLN A 301 -22.05 14.90 -5.08
C GLN A 301 -21.81 14.17 -3.76
N GLN A 302 -22.65 13.21 -3.41
CA GLN A 302 -22.56 12.47 -2.15
C GLN A 302 -21.29 11.62 -2.06
N LYS A 303 -20.85 11.04 -3.15
CA LYS A 303 -19.69 10.13 -3.19
C LYS A 303 -18.36 10.86 -3.27
N THR A 304 -18.25 11.90 -4.08
CA THR A 304 -16.98 12.59 -4.37
C THR A 304 -16.84 13.92 -3.63
N LYS A 305 -17.92 14.41 -3.00
CA LYS A 305 -18.00 15.70 -2.31
C LYS A 305 -17.64 16.93 -3.17
N GLY A 306 -17.64 16.76 -4.50
CA GLY A 306 -17.45 17.86 -5.44
C GLY A 306 -18.75 18.65 -5.65
N VAL A 307 -18.63 19.98 -5.76
CA VAL A 307 -19.71 20.85 -6.22
C VAL A 307 -19.82 20.74 -7.73
N GLU A 308 -21.01 20.48 -8.24
CA GLU A 308 -21.26 20.26 -9.67
C GLU A 308 -22.30 21.26 -10.18
N TYR A 309 -21.98 21.91 -11.29
CA TYR A 309 -22.92 22.72 -12.07
C TYR A 309 -23.21 21.97 -13.38
N MET A 310 -24.39 21.40 -13.47
CA MET A 310 -24.72 20.54 -14.61
C MET A 310 -26.00 21.03 -15.29
N PRO A 311 -25.96 21.43 -16.59
CA PRO A 311 -27.18 21.72 -17.36
C PRO A 311 -27.97 20.43 -17.54
N ILE A 312 -29.31 20.54 -17.47
CA ILE A 312 -30.22 19.44 -17.72
C ILE A 312 -31.22 19.80 -18.83
N SER A 313 -31.65 18.79 -19.57
CA SER A 313 -32.66 18.99 -20.63
C SER A 313 -34.03 19.33 -20.05
N LYS A 314 -34.89 19.99 -20.84
CA LYS A 314 -36.30 20.22 -20.46
C LYS A 314 -37.01 18.92 -20.12
N GLN A 315 -36.73 17.85 -20.85
CA GLN A 315 -37.30 16.53 -20.58
C GLN A 315 -36.84 15.97 -19.21
N ALA A 316 -35.59 16.15 -18.84
CA ALA A 316 -35.13 15.77 -17.51
C ALA A 316 -35.80 16.59 -16.40
N TYR A 317 -35.95 17.90 -16.60
CA TYR A 317 -36.72 18.74 -15.69
C TYR A 317 -38.19 18.31 -15.52
N GLN A 318 -38.87 17.95 -16.59
CA GLN A 318 -40.24 17.44 -16.53
C GLN A 318 -40.39 16.19 -15.65
N LEU A 319 -39.34 15.34 -15.60
CA LEU A 319 -39.33 14.16 -14.71
C LEU A 319 -39.25 14.53 -13.23
N CYS A 320 -38.81 15.74 -12.88
CA CYS A 320 -38.83 16.22 -11.49
C CYS A 320 -40.28 16.43 -10.99
N GLY A 321 -41.21 16.72 -11.89
CA GLY A 321 -42.59 17.04 -11.56
C GLY A 321 -42.81 18.51 -11.26
N GLU A 322 -43.89 18.83 -10.56
CA GLU A 322 -44.20 20.21 -10.17
C GLU A 322 -43.22 20.71 -9.11
N ARG A 323 -42.75 21.96 -9.29
CA ARG A 323 -41.83 22.58 -8.33
C ARG A 323 -42.52 22.73 -6.97
N LYS A 324 -41.79 22.38 -5.94
CA LYS A 324 -42.19 22.52 -4.53
C LYS A 324 -41.22 23.46 -3.80
N ASP A 325 -41.44 23.60 -2.47
CA ASP A 325 -40.55 24.38 -1.65
C ASP A 325 -39.10 23.89 -1.75
N ASP A 326 -38.16 24.81 -1.71
CA ASP A 326 -36.74 24.61 -1.97
C ASP A 326 -36.10 23.52 -1.07
N GLU A 327 -36.55 23.37 0.17
CA GLU A 327 -36.01 22.37 1.11
C GLU A 327 -36.54 20.96 0.88
N LEU A 328 -37.57 20.79 0.05
CA LEU A 328 -38.17 19.49 -0.19
C LEU A 328 -37.37 18.70 -1.23
N LEU A 329 -37.38 17.36 -1.04
CA LEU A 329 -36.77 16.44 -1.98
C LEU A 329 -37.57 16.35 -3.27
N VAL A 330 -36.89 16.42 -4.41
CA VAL A 330 -37.49 16.29 -5.75
C VAL A 330 -38.09 14.88 -5.94
N PHE A 331 -37.38 13.84 -5.49
CA PHE A 331 -37.81 12.45 -5.54
C PHE A 331 -38.12 11.90 -4.14
N ALA A 332 -38.93 12.63 -3.37
CA ALA A 332 -39.33 12.21 -2.03
C ALA A 332 -39.95 10.82 -2.06
N GLY A 333 -39.47 9.93 -1.18
CA GLY A 333 -39.92 8.54 -1.10
C GLY A 333 -39.18 7.59 -2.06
N LEU A 334 -38.11 8.03 -2.76
CA LEU A 334 -37.25 7.12 -3.54
C LEU A 334 -36.57 6.12 -2.60
N PRO A 335 -36.88 4.79 -2.70
CA PRO A 335 -36.35 3.80 -1.80
C PRO A 335 -34.85 3.59 -2.02
N ASP A 336 -34.16 3.00 -1.03
CA ASP A 336 -32.79 2.56 -1.15
C ASP A 336 -32.63 1.53 -2.29
N PRO A 337 -31.47 1.48 -3.00
CA PRO A 337 -31.23 0.55 -4.11
C PRO A 337 -31.43 -0.92 -3.75
N SER A 338 -31.24 -1.30 -2.50
CA SER A 338 -31.45 -2.68 -2.02
C SER A 338 -32.94 -3.10 -2.11
N TRP A 339 -33.86 -2.18 -1.89
CA TRP A 339 -35.29 -2.42 -1.92
C TRP A 339 -35.88 -2.39 -3.34
N ILE A 340 -35.32 -1.61 -4.25
CA ILE A 340 -35.82 -1.48 -5.62
C ILE A 340 -35.28 -2.54 -6.59
N SER A 341 -34.25 -3.29 -6.23
CA SER A 341 -33.58 -4.24 -7.13
C SER A 341 -34.55 -5.28 -7.72
N LYS A 342 -35.35 -5.96 -6.90
CA LYS A 342 -36.34 -6.96 -7.37
C LYS A 342 -37.52 -6.32 -8.11
N PRO A 343 -38.16 -5.23 -7.62
CA PRO A 343 -39.17 -4.51 -8.39
C PRO A 343 -38.64 -4.04 -9.75
N LEU A 344 -37.45 -3.48 -9.81
CA LEU A 344 -36.84 -3.03 -11.05
C LEU A 344 -36.64 -4.17 -12.04
N GLU A 345 -36.16 -5.33 -11.61
CA GLU A 345 -36.00 -6.52 -12.45
C GLU A 345 -37.34 -6.93 -13.07
N ARG A 346 -38.44 -6.89 -12.29
CA ARG A 346 -39.80 -7.17 -12.80
C ARG A 346 -40.24 -6.16 -13.86
N TRP A 347 -40.00 -4.87 -13.63
CA TRP A 347 -40.33 -3.82 -14.58
C TRP A 347 -39.58 -3.98 -15.91
N ILE A 348 -38.28 -4.27 -15.85
CA ILE A 348 -37.41 -4.52 -17.01
C ILE A 348 -37.96 -5.72 -17.83
N LYS A 349 -38.32 -6.83 -17.15
CA LYS A 349 -38.93 -8.02 -17.80
C LYS A 349 -40.29 -7.72 -18.40
N GLN A 350 -41.14 -6.93 -17.70
CA GLN A 350 -42.44 -6.52 -18.22
C GLN A 350 -42.32 -5.66 -19.49
N ALA A 351 -41.26 -4.90 -19.62
CA ALA A 351 -40.94 -4.16 -20.84
C ALA A 351 -40.35 -5.03 -21.97
N GLY A 352 -40.23 -6.34 -21.78
CA GLY A 352 -39.66 -7.27 -22.77
C GLY A 352 -38.12 -7.19 -22.87
N ILE A 353 -37.44 -6.55 -21.93
CA ILE A 353 -35.99 -6.38 -21.96
C ILE A 353 -35.33 -7.55 -21.22
N THR A 354 -34.42 -8.26 -21.91
CA THR A 354 -33.73 -9.46 -21.39
C THR A 354 -32.44 -9.15 -20.66
N LYS A 355 -31.93 -7.90 -20.78
CA LYS A 355 -30.70 -7.44 -20.13
C LYS A 355 -30.86 -7.37 -18.61
N HIS A 356 -29.81 -7.66 -17.89
CA HIS A 356 -29.76 -7.47 -16.43
C HIS A 356 -29.50 -6.00 -16.07
N ILE A 357 -30.58 -5.22 -15.94
CA ILE A 357 -30.52 -3.80 -15.65
C ILE A 357 -30.71 -3.54 -14.16
N THR A 358 -29.71 -2.91 -13.54
CA THR A 358 -29.76 -2.33 -12.18
C THR A 358 -30.00 -0.83 -12.28
N PHE A 359 -30.32 -0.16 -11.16
CA PHE A 359 -30.48 1.31 -11.20
C PHE A 359 -29.22 2.02 -11.72
N HIS A 360 -28.04 1.50 -11.41
CA HIS A 360 -26.78 2.10 -11.90
C HIS A 360 -26.61 1.96 -13.44
N CYS A 361 -27.31 1.02 -14.08
CA CYS A 361 -27.28 0.87 -15.53
C CYS A 361 -27.90 2.07 -16.26
N PHE A 362 -28.82 2.82 -15.65
CA PHE A 362 -29.36 4.05 -16.26
C PHE A 362 -28.26 5.13 -16.41
N ARG A 363 -27.39 5.25 -15.45
CA ARG A 363 -26.19 6.11 -15.57
C ARG A 363 -25.20 5.58 -16.62
N HIS A 364 -25.03 4.26 -16.73
CA HIS A 364 -24.23 3.66 -17.81
C HIS A 364 -24.86 3.97 -19.17
N THR A 365 -26.18 3.91 -19.27
CA THR A 365 -26.96 4.27 -20.47
C THR A 365 -26.67 5.70 -20.87
N PHE A 366 -26.78 6.67 -19.94
CA PHE A 366 -26.44 8.07 -20.20
C PHE A 366 -25.03 8.19 -20.81
N ALA A 367 -24.03 7.61 -20.13
CA ALA A 367 -22.65 7.70 -20.59
C ALA A 367 -22.44 7.11 -21.99
N THR A 368 -23.02 5.95 -22.27
CA THR A 368 -22.88 5.26 -23.54
C THR A 368 -23.60 6.01 -24.66
N LEU A 369 -24.83 6.46 -24.43
CA LEU A 369 -25.61 7.21 -25.43
C LEU A 369 -24.99 8.58 -25.74
N GLN A 370 -24.46 9.29 -24.75
CA GLN A 370 -23.72 10.54 -24.98
C GLN A 370 -22.49 10.32 -25.85
N LEU A 371 -21.68 9.29 -25.57
CA LEU A 371 -20.54 8.95 -26.41
C LEU A 371 -20.97 8.51 -27.82
N ALA A 372 -22.04 7.76 -27.94
CA ALA A 372 -22.59 7.33 -29.24
C ALA A 372 -23.06 8.56 -30.06
N SER A 373 -23.74 9.53 -29.43
CA SER A 373 -24.19 10.76 -30.10
C SER A 373 -23.09 11.75 -30.47
N GLY A 374 -21.82 11.45 -30.15
CA GLY A 374 -20.72 12.31 -30.55
C GLY A 374 -20.12 13.17 -29.45
N THR A 375 -20.70 13.20 -28.25
CA THR A 375 -20.13 13.94 -27.12
C THR A 375 -18.73 13.41 -26.80
N ASP A 376 -17.76 14.29 -26.64
CA ASP A 376 -16.40 13.87 -26.31
C ASP A 376 -16.30 13.29 -24.90
N ILE A 377 -15.30 12.41 -24.70
CA ILE A 377 -15.15 11.65 -23.44
C ILE A 377 -14.86 12.54 -22.23
N TYR A 378 -14.22 13.69 -22.41
CA TYR A 378 -13.92 14.61 -21.30
C TYR A 378 -15.19 15.29 -20.82
N THR A 379 -16.03 15.75 -21.77
CA THR A 379 -17.35 16.32 -21.47
C THR A 379 -18.22 15.29 -20.76
N VAL A 380 -18.32 14.05 -21.27
CA VAL A 380 -19.07 12.97 -20.58
C VAL A 380 -18.48 12.69 -19.20
N SER A 381 -17.16 12.66 -19.05
CA SER A 381 -16.50 12.46 -17.75
C SER A 381 -16.86 13.58 -16.76
N LYS A 382 -16.93 14.83 -17.21
CA LYS A 382 -17.36 15.96 -16.38
C LYS A 382 -18.84 15.87 -16.01
N LEU A 383 -19.72 15.60 -16.96
CA LEU A 383 -21.16 15.42 -16.68
C LEU A 383 -21.42 14.30 -15.66
N LEU A 384 -20.58 13.26 -15.68
CA LEU A 384 -20.63 12.17 -14.69
C LEU A 384 -19.96 12.54 -13.36
N GLY A 385 -19.22 13.64 -13.25
CA GLY A 385 -18.44 13.98 -12.06
C GLY A 385 -17.38 12.91 -11.75
N HIS A 386 -16.66 12.42 -12.77
CA HIS A 386 -15.54 11.53 -12.61
C HIS A 386 -14.25 12.34 -12.41
N THR A 387 -13.54 12.09 -11.33
CA THR A 387 -12.22 12.70 -11.06
C THR A 387 -11.12 12.20 -11.99
N ASN A 388 -11.32 11.03 -12.63
CA ASN A 388 -10.37 10.42 -13.56
C ASN A 388 -11.10 9.93 -14.81
N VAL A 389 -10.68 10.44 -15.99
CA VAL A 389 -11.25 10.06 -17.31
C VAL A 389 -11.16 8.55 -17.57
N LYS A 390 -10.17 7.85 -17.01
CA LYS A 390 -10.08 6.37 -17.10
C LYS A 390 -11.36 5.67 -16.66
N THR A 391 -12.10 6.27 -15.71
CA THR A 391 -13.41 5.73 -15.27
C THR A 391 -14.46 5.79 -16.37
N THR A 392 -14.35 6.75 -17.29
CA THR A 392 -15.27 6.92 -18.43
C THR A 392 -14.86 6.09 -19.65
N GLN A 393 -13.58 5.72 -19.77
CA GLN A 393 -13.06 4.92 -20.90
C GLN A 393 -13.72 3.55 -21.05
N ILE A 394 -14.30 3.01 -19.96
CA ILE A 394 -15.05 1.75 -20.01
C ILE A 394 -16.25 1.81 -20.95
N TYR A 395 -16.86 3.00 -21.14
CA TYR A 395 -17.99 3.22 -22.04
C TYR A 395 -17.55 3.43 -23.50
N ALA A 396 -16.35 3.96 -23.71
CA ALA A 396 -15.82 4.19 -25.07
C ALA A 396 -15.58 2.86 -25.83
N LYS A 397 -15.36 1.76 -25.12
CA LYS A 397 -15.20 0.42 -25.73
C LYS A 397 -16.47 -0.10 -26.41
N VAL A 398 -17.63 0.46 -26.09
CA VAL A 398 -18.94 0.00 -26.57
C VAL A 398 -19.35 0.70 -27.88
N VAL A 399 -18.66 1.76 -28.26
CA VAL A 399 -19.04 2.59 -29.43
C VAL A 399 -18.22 2.16 -30.66
N ASP A 400 -18.48 0.96 -31.20
CA ASP A 400 -17.77 0.46 -32.39
C ASP A 400 -18.05 1.25 -33.65
N GLU A 401 -19.26 1.80 -33.84
CA GLU A 401 -19.62 2.66 -35.01
C GLU A 401 -18.70 3.87 -35.16
N LYS A 402 -18.15 4.42 -34.08
CA LYS A 402 -17.19 5.52 -34.16
C LYS A 402 -15.82 5.08 -34.71
N LYS A 403 -15.44 3.83 -34.48
CA LYS A 403 -14.19 3.29 -35.03
C LYS A 403 -14.32 3.13 -36.54
N GLU A 404 -15.47 2.64 -37.01
CA GLU A 404 -15.76 2.53 -38.44
C GLU A 404 -15.74 3.91 -39.09
N LYS A 405 -16.51 4.87 -38.55
CA LYS A 405 -16.51 6.25 -39.05
C LYS A 405 -15.14 6.93 -39.01
N ALA A 406 -14.31 6.61 -38.00
CA ALA A 406 -12.95 7.16 -37.91
C ALA A 406 -12.01 6.57 -38.96
N THR A 407 -12.22 5.32 -39.38
CA THR A 407 -11.43 4.71 -40.49
C THR A 407 -11.85 5.23 -41.86
N GLU A 408 -13.09 5.71 -42.00
CA GLU A 408 -13.62 6.31 -43.21
C GLU A 408 -13.48 7.85 -43.25
N ALA A 409 -12.95 8.48 -42.20
CA ALA A 409 -12.89 9.93 -42.06
C ALA A 409 -12.02 10.63 -43.14
N PHE A 410 -11.15 9.91 -43.80
CA PHE A 410 -10.38 10.37 -44.94
C PHE A 410 -10.12 9.20 -45.91
N THR A 411 -10.21 9.51 -47.20
CA THR A 411 -9.86 8.61 -48.29
C THR A 411 -8.70 9.20 -49.07
N LEU A 412 -7.77 8.35 -49.46
CA LEU A 412 -6.68 8.74 -50.38
C LEU A 412 -7.11 8.38 -51.81
N ASP A 413 -6.79 9.29 -52.73
CA ASP A 413 -6.99 9.04 -54.16
C ASP A 413 -5.84 8.15 -54.66
N LEU A 414 -5.95 6.86 -54.37
CA LEU A 414 -4.95 5.84 -54.72
C LEU A 414 -5.35 5.21 -56.06
N PRO A 415 -4.42 5.00 -57.00
CA PRO A 415 -4.70 4.19 -58.16
C PRO A 415 -5.05 2.74 -57.73
N ILE A 416 -6.10 2.22 -58.32
CA ILE A 416 -6.52 0.83 -58.08
C ILE A 416 -5.35 -0.05 -58.50
N ILE A 417 -4.74 -0.76 -57.52
CA ILE A 417 -3.74 -1.79 -57.78
C ILE A 417 -4.53 -3.02 -58.13
N GLU A 418 -4.62 -3.36 -59.44
CA GLU A 418 -5.15 -4.62 -59.93
C GLU A 418 -4.27 -5.81 -59.55
#